data_4812090567e4fb5f373a8b64f82ad876
#
_entry.id   4812090567e4fb5f373a8b64f82ad876
#
_cell.length_a   1.000
_cell.length_b   1.000
_cell.length_c   1.000
_cell.angle_alpha   90.00
_cell.angle_beta   90.00
_cell.angle_gamma   90.00
#
_symmetry.space_group_name_H-M   'P 1'
#
loop_
_entity.id
_entity.type
_entity.pdbx_description
1 polymer ?
#
loop_
_entity_poly.entity_id
_entity_poly.type
_entity_poly.pdbx_seq_one_letter_code
_entity_poly.pdbx_strand_id
1 'polypeptide(L)'
;MAIGTKGTLFDPVLVADLATKVKGHSSLAMLSGQTPVSFNGNKEFTFSLDADVDIVAENAKKSHGGLTITPIVIAPIKFEYGARVSDEFMTATEEAQLNILQAFNDGFAKKVARGLDIAAFHGFNPRTGTASDVVGNNCFDKAVTQTVDYVAAKVDDNIEAAIALVEGSDGDISGMAATPAVRQALAALKTTAGERLYPDLAWGGNPGTVNGLPVDFNRTVAVGDADQVIVGDFANMFKWGYAKEIPLEVIPYGDPDNTGVDLKGSNQVYLRAEVYLGWGILDEKSFARVKNNA
;
A
#
# COMPACT_ATOMS: atom_id res chain seq x y z
N MET A 1 29.27 -25.91 -20.74
CA MET A 1 28.91 -24.66 -21.43
C MET A 1 28.74 -23.61 -20.35
N ALA A 2 29.59 -22.62 -20.27
CA ALA A 2 29.45 -21.58 -19.26
C ALA A 2 28.18 -20.81 -19.60
N ILE A 3 27.20 -20.85 -18.68
CA ILE A 3 26.00 -20.05 -18.78
C ILE A 3 26.46 -18.59 -18.77
N GLY A 4 26.13 -17.91 -19.85
CA GLY A 4 26.59 -16.58 -20.14
C GLY A 4 26.42 -15.64 -18.95
N THR A 5 27.35 -14.73 -18.89
CA THR A 5 27.43 -13.59 -17.98
C THR A 5 26.07 -13.10 -17.53
N LYS A 6 25.95 -12.80 -16.24
CA LYS A 6 24.82 -12.20 -15.49
C LYS A 6 23.98 -11.13 -16.20
N GLY A 7 24.27 -10.80 -17.45
CA GLY A 7 23.63 -9.73 -18.19
C GLY A 7 22.60 -10.16 -19.24
N THR A 8 22.46 -11.46 -19.53
CA THR A 8 21.58 -11.90 -20.63
C THR A 8 20.29 -12.57 -20.17
N LEU A 9 20.24 -13.09 -18.92
CA LEU A 9 19.02 -13.69 -18.36
C LEU A 9 18.11 -12.67 -17.64
N PHE A 10 18.61 -11.51 -17.33
CA PHE A 10 17.90 -10.47 -16.58
C PHE A 10 17.88 -9.19 -17.41
N ASP A 11 16.91 -9.12 -18.31
CA ASP A 11 16.64 -7.89 -19.05
C ASP A 11 16.15 -6.81 -18.04
N PRO A 12 16.71 -5.59 -18.08
CA PRO A 12 16.18 -4.44 -17.32
C PRO A 12 14.69 -4.18 -17.53
N VAL A 13 14.11 -4.65 -18.64
CA VAL A 13 12.68 -4.60 -18.95
C VAL A 13 11.85 -5.42 -17.94
N LEU A 14 12.35 -6.55 -17.42
CA LEU A 14 11.67 -7.34 -16.39
C LEU A 14 11.52 -6.57 -15.08
N VAL A 15 12.52 -5.77 -14.72
CA VAL A 15 12.52 -4.96 -13.50
C VAL A 15 11.60 -3.74 -13.65
N ALA A 16 11.60 -3.10 -14.82
CA ALA A 16 10.70 -1.99 -15.14
C ALA A 16 9.22 -2.43 -15.14
N ASP A 17 8.95 -3.66 -15.61
CA ASP A 17 7.62 -4.26 -15.63
C ASP A 17 7.09 -4.57 -14.20
N LEU A 18 7.98 -4.88 -13.26
CA LEU A 18 7.64 -5.08 -11.85
C LEU A 18 7.01 -3.83 -11.21
N ALA A 19 7.64 -2.67 -11.37
CA ALA A 19 7.14 -1.40 -10.82
C ALA A 19 5.77 -1.00 -11.38
N THR A 20 5.50 -1.30 -12.64
CA THR A 20 4.23 -0.96 -13.32
C THR A 20 3.07 -1.84 -12.83
N LYS A 21 3.31 -3.11 -12.53
CA LYS A 21 2.28 -4.08 -12.09
C LYS A 21 1.83 -3.89 -10.65
N VAL A 22 2.66 -3.30 -9.79
CA VAL A 22 2.28 -3.01 -8.39
C VAL A 22 1.06 -2.10 -8.30
N LYS A 23 0.94 -1.08 -9.17
CA LYS A 23 -0.20 -0.15 -9.18
C LYS A 23 -1.57 -0.80 -9.39
N GLY A 24 -1.64 -1.94 -10.02
CA GLY A 24 -2.90 -2.65 -10.30
C GLY A 24 -3.39 -3.58 -9.19
N HIS A 25 -2.68 -3.70 -8.04
CA HIS A 25 -2.97 -4.70 -7.02
C HIS A 25 -2.92 -4.18 -5.57
N SER A 26 -2.72 -2.88 -5.36
CA SER A 26 -2.68 -2.23 -4.06
C SER A 26 -3.64 -1.05 -4.03
N SER A 27 -4.46 -0.93 -3.00
CA SER A 27 -5.34 0.23 -2.79
C SER A 27 -4.55 1.52 -2.64
N LEU A 28 -3.45 1.48 -1.88
CA LEU A 28 -2.57 2.63 -1.70
C LEU A 28 -1.92 3.07 -3.01
N ALA A 29 -1.47 2.11 -3.83
CA ALA A 29 -0.89 2.43 -5.13
C ALA A 29 -1.92 2.93 -6.15
N MET A 30 -3.20 2.59 -5.99
CA MET A 30 -4.31 3.10 -6.82
C MET A 30 -4.71 4.53 -6.43
N LEU A 31 -4.74 4.82 -5.12
CA LEU A 31 -5.25 6.09 -4.59
C LEU A 31 -4.17 7.17 -4.47
N SER A 32 -2.89 6.77 -4.41
CA SER A 32 -1.75 7.70 -4.25
C SER A 32 -0.72 7.56 -5.34
N GLY A 33 -0.06 8.66 -5.68
CA GLY A 33 1.04 8.68 -6.64
C GLY A 33 2.33 8.11 -6.06
N GLN A 34 3.08 7.37 -6.88
CA GLN A 34 4.41 6.91 -6.52
C GLN A 34 5.40 8.10 -6.51
N THR A 35 6.22 8.21 -5.47
CA THR A 35 7.32 9.18 -5.34
C THR A 35 8.65 8.45 -5.18
N PRO A 36 9.73 8.87 -5.85
CA PRO A 36 11.04 8.26 -5.64
C PRO A 36 11.50 8.40 -4.19
N VAL A 37 11.96 7.30 -3.60
CA VAL A 37 12.53 7.27 -2.24
C VAL A 37 14.00 6.96 -2.35
N SER A 38 14.87 7.72 -1.66
CA SER A 38 16.30 7.41 -1.61
C SER A 38 16.56 6.20 -0.72
N PHE A 39 17.62 5.43 -0.99
CA PHE A 39 17.96 4.26 -0.18
C PHE A 39 18.24 4.60 1.29
N ASN A 40 18.72 5.80 1.55
CA ASN A 40 18.96 6.31 2.91
C ASN A 40 17.71 6.94 3.56
N GLY A 41 16.56 6.82 2.90
CA GLY A 41 15.32 7.46 3.29
C GLY A 41 15.19 8.90 2.80
N ASN A 42 13.95 9.36 2.71
CA ASN A 42 13.61 10.75 2.44
C ASN A 42 13.16 11.42 3.73
N LYS A 43 13.53 12.69 3.90
CA LYS A 43 12.95 13.54 4.95
C LYS A 43 11.92 14.45 4.31
N GLU A 44 10.68 14.25 4.69
CA GLU A 44 9.58 15.14 4.35
C GLU A 44 9.36 16.08 5.54
N PHE A 45 8.93 17.30 5.27
CA PHE A 45 8.64 18.27 6.29
C PHE A 45 7.20 18.71 6.16
N THR A 46 6.45 18.54 7.21
CA THR A 46 5.14 19.18 7.36
C THR A 46 5.30 20.41 8.24
N PHE A 47 4.58 21.46 7.94
CA PHE A 47 4.56 22.65 8.77
C PHE A 47 3.13 23.02 9.10
N SER A 48 2.94 23.52 10.31
CA SER A 48 1.66 24.07 10.74
C SER A 48 1.86 25.47 11.32
N LEU A 49 0.88 26.31 11.08
CA LEU A 49 0.76 27.65 11.68
C LEU A 49 -0.22 27.54 12.83
N ASP A 50 0.09 28.18 13.96
CA ASP A 50 -0.71 28.09 15.19
C ASP A 50 -1.86 29.11 15.26
N ALA A 51 -1.90 30.06 14.33
CA ALA A 51 -2.90 31.13 14.28
C ALA A 51 -3.26 31.48 12.84
N ASP A 52 -4.48 31.97 12.67
CA ASP A 52 -4.94 32.60 11.44
C ASP A 52 -4.26 33.95 11.17
N VAL A 53 -4.43 34.44 9.94
CA VAL A 53 -3.92 35.74 9.54
C VAL A 53 -4.66 36.86 10.27
N ASP A 54 -3.92 37.92 10.69
CA ASP A 54 -4.49 39.07 11.36
C ASP A 54 -4.79 40.19 10.35
N ILE A 55 -5.93 40.88 10.55
CA ILE A 55 -6.29 42.08 9.81
C ILE A 55 -5.78 43.30 10.61
N VAL A 56 -4.70 43.89 10.11
CA VAL A 56 -4.02 44.97 10.82
C VAL A 56 -4.44 46.33 10.26
N ALA A 57 -4.94 47.22 11.12
CA ALA A 57 -5.26 48.58 10.74
C ALA A 57 -4.00 49.41 10.47
N GLU A 58 -4.17 50.54 9.75
CA GLU A 58 -3.08 51.49 9.49
C GLU A 58 -2.46 51.97 10.83
N ASN A 59 -1.14 51.89 10.95
CA ASN A 59 -0.37 52.23 12.16
C ASN A 59 -0.57 51.31 13.38
N ALA A 60 -1.28 50.16 13.24
CA ALA A 60 -1.42 49.18 14.31
C ALA A 60 -0.18 48.28 14.43
N LYS A 61 0.02 47.70 15.62
CA LYS A 61 1.09 46.73 15.88
C LYS A 61 0.81 45.45 15.12
N LYS A 62 1.82 44.89 14.42
CA LYS A 62 1.72 43.60 13.76
C LYS A 62 1.74 42.46 14.79
N SER A 63 0.84 41.50 14.62
CA SER A 63 0.83 40.27 15.35
C SER A 63 1.90 39.29 14.78
N HIS A 64 2.20 38.27 15.51
CA HIS A 64 3.04 37.15 15.05
C HIS A 64 2.40 35.84 15.51
N GLY A 65 2.48 34.84 14.67
CA GLY A 65 2.13 33.45 14.99
C GLY A 65 3.36 32.58 15.17
N GLY A 66 3.18 31.36 15.67
CA GLY A 66 4.19 30.32 15.73
C GLY A 66 4.18 29.45 14.46
N LEU A 67 5.34 28.90 14.13
CA LEU A 67 5.53 27.93 13.06
C LEU A 67 6.10 26.66 13.66
N THR A 68 5.41 25.53 13.49
CA THR A 68 5.92 24.22 13.85
C THR A 68 6.30 23.46 12.60
N ILE A 69 7.54 22.93 12.56
CA ILE A 69 8.04 22.10 11.46
C ILE A 69 8.27 20.70 12.02
N THR A 70 7.55 19.73 11.47
CA THR A 70 7.69 18.31 11.88
C THR A 70 8.35 17.52 10.76
N PRO A 71 9.55 16.95 10.99
CA PRO A 71 10.18 16.08 10.03
C PRO A 71 9.57 14.67 10.09
N ILE A 72 9.21 14.13 8.93
CA ILE A 72 8.75 12.75 8.75
C ILE A 72 9.79 12.04 7.91
N VAL A 73 10.28 10.90 8.40
CA VAL A 73 11.28 10.10 7.69
C VAL A 73 10.61 8.92 7.01
N ILE A 74 10.67 8.89 5.69
CA ILE A 74 10.25 7.75 4.87
C ILE A 74 11.46 6.84 4.71
N ALA A 75 11.55 5.80 5.54
CA ALA A 75 12.64 4.82 5.51
C ALA A 75 12.25 3.63 4.63
N PRO A 76 13.12 3.17 3.71
CA PRO A 76 12.86 1.99 2.91
C PRO A 76 12.87 0.71 3.76
N ILE A 77 11.91 -0.16 3.53
CA ILE A 77 11.79 -1.48 4.14
C ILE A 77 12.02 -2.52 3.04
N LYS A 78 12.75 -3.59 3.36
CA LYS A 78 13.04 -4.68 2.45
C LYS A 78 11.86 -5.66 2.40
N PHE A 79 11.35 -5.92 1.20
CA PHE A 79 10.43 -7.00 0.90
C PHE A 79 11.17 -8.06 0.10
N GLU A 80 11.01 -9.31 0.49
CA GLU A 80 11.69 -10.45 -0.10
C GLU A 80 10.70 -11.59 -0.33
N TYR A 81 10.91 -12.29 -1.43
CA TYR A 81 10.25 -13.56 -1.70
C TYR A 81 11.19 -14.50 -2.42
N GLY A 82 11.31 -15.73 -1.92
CA GLY A 82 12.08 -16.77 -2.55
C GLY A 82 11.30 -18.06 -2.67
N ALA A 83 11.66 -18.85 -3.66
CA ALA A 83 11.08 -20.18 -3.91
C ALA A 83 12.12 -21.14 -4.45
N ARG A 84 12.07 -22.40 -4.00
CA ARG A 84 12.83 -23.52 -4.57
C ARG A 84 12.12 -24.04 -5.80
N VAL A 85 12.87 -24.27 -6.87
CA VAL A 85 12.41 -24.93 -8.10
C VAL A 85 13.37 -26.05 -8.47
N SER A 86 12.92 -27.03 -9.28
CA SER A 86 13.79 -28.10 -9.77
C SER A 86 14.96 -27.54 -10.57
N ASP A 87 16.14 -28.15 -10.47
CA ASP A 87 17.32 -27.76 -11.28
C ASP A 87 17.18 -28.11 -12.76
N GLU A 88 16.15 -28.88 -13.16
CA GLU A 88 15.73 -29.03 -14.55
C GLU A 88 15.44 -27.69 -15.22
N PHE A 89 15.08 -26.65 -14.41
CA PHE A 89 14.99 -25.27 -14.86
C PHE A 89 16.26 -24.81 -15.57
N MET A 90 17.45 -25.19 -15.07
CA MET A 90 18.74 -24.79 -15.66
C MET A 90 19.04 -25.51 -16.99
N THR A 91 18.35 -26.61 -17.27
CA THR A 91 18.49 -27.40 -18.52
C THR A 91 17.35 -27.12 -19.51
N ALA A 92 16.34 -26.37 -19.10
CA ALA A 92 15.23 -25.98 -19.95
C ALA A 92 15.70 -25.05 -21.10
N THR A 93 14.89 -24.91 -22.13
CA THR A 93 15.13 -23.94 -23.20
C THR A 93 15.10 -22.52 -22.67
N GLU A 94 15.79 -21.58 -23.32
CA GLU A 94 15.78 -20.17 -22.89
C GLU A 94 14.36 -19.61 -22.78
N GLU A 95 13.49 -19.96 -23.73
CA GLU A 95 12.07 -19.53 -23.72
C GLU A 95 11.34 -20.06 -22.47
N ALA A 96 11.53 -21.33 -22.11
CA ALA A 96 10.91 -21.91 -20.91
C ALA A 96 11.45 -21.26 -19.62
N GLN A 97 12.75 -20.97 -19.57
CA GLN A 97 13.36 -20.25 -18.45
C GLN A 97 12.80 -18.84 -18.31
N LEU A 98 12.69 -18.10 -19.40
CA LEU A 98 12.10 -16.76 -19.40
C LEU A 98 10.64 -16.76 -18.94
N ASN A 99 9.84 -17.71 -19.40
CA ASN A 99 8.44 -17.84 -19.00
C ASN A 99 8.29 -18.11 -17.49
N ILE A 100 9.15 -18.97 -16.92
CA ILE A 100 9.13 -19.26 -15.48
C ILE A 100 9.58 -18.04 -14.67
N LEU A 101 10.63 -17.35 -15.10
CA LEU A 101 11.12 -16.14 -14.44
C LEU A 101 10.08 -15.00 -14.50
N GLN A 102 9.40 -14.85 -15.64
CA GLN A 102 8.33 -13.87 -15.79
C GLN A 102 7.15 -14.19 -14.88
N ALA A 103 6.70 -15.45 -14.83
CA ALA A 103 5.61 -15.87 -13.94
C ALA A 103 5.96 -15.65 -12.47
N PHE A 104 7.21 -15.95 -12.07
CA PHE A 104 7.70 -15.67 -10.72
C PHE A 104 7.68 -14.17 -10.41
N ASN A 105 8.19 -13.35 -11.33
CA ASN A 105 8.22 -11.91 -11.19
C ASN A 105 6.81 -11.30 -11.08
N ASP A 106 5.88 -11.77 -11.92
CA ASP A 106 4.46 -11.39 -11.84
C ASP A 106 3.83 -11.76 -10.49
N GLY A 107 4.15 -12.95 -10.00
CA GLY A 107 3.72 -13.41 -8.69
C GLY A 107 4.30 -12.56 -7.56
N PHE A 108 5.59 -12.23 -7.64
CA PHE A 108 6.27 -11.36 -6.68
C PHE A 108 5.66 -9.97 -6.66
N ALA A 109 5.44 -9.35 -7.84
CA ALA A 109 4.80 -8.04 -7.95
C ALA A 109 3.44 -7.98 -7.24
N LYS A 110 2.59 -9.00 -7.42
CA LYS A 110 1.30 -9.12 -6.73
C LYS A 110 1.46 -9.24 -5.21
N LYS A 111 2.47 -10.00 -4.76
CA LYS A 111 2.75 -10.16 -3.33
C LYS A 111 3.31 -8.90 -2.69
N VAL A 112 4.17 -8.16 -3.39
CA VAL A 112 4.70 -6.87 -2.93
C VAL A 112 3.58 -5.83 -2.82
N ALA A 113 2.71 -5.73 -3.83
CA ALA A 113 1.57 -4.83 -3.82
C ALA A 113 0.66 -5.09 -2.61
N ARG A 114 0.27 -6.35 -2.42
CA ARG A 114 -0.49 -6.76 -1.22
C ARG A 114 0.30 -6.50 0.06
N GLY A 115 1.61 -6.70 0.05
CA GLY A 115 2.50 -6.49 1.18
C GLY A 115 2.58 -5.02 1.60
N LEU A 116 2.63 -4.11 0.63
CA LEU A 116 2.58 -2.67 0.88
C LEU A 116 1.31 -2.30 1.65
N ASP A 117 0.13 -2.72 1.15
CA ASP A 117 -1.13 -2.43 1.82
C ASP A 117 -1.17 -2.99 3.25
N ILE A 118 -0.84 -4.27 3.46
CA ILE A 118 -0.87 -4.90 4.77
C ILE A 118 0.08 -4.21 5.75
N ALA A 119 1.29 -3.88 5.30
CA ALA A 119 2.28 -3.22 6.13
C ALA A 119 1.90 -1.77 6.43
N ALA A 120 1.43 -1.00 5.43
CA ALA A 120 1.09 0.39 5.63
C ALA A 120 -0.25 0.58 6.36
N PHE A 121 -1.29 -0.23 6.09
CA PHE A 121 -2.54 -0.13 6.81
C PHE A 121 -2.41 -0.63 8.26
N HIS A 122 -1.85 -1.83 8.47
CA HIS A 122 -1.94 -2.53 9.75
C HIS A 122 -0.62 -2.66 10.52
N GLY A 123 0.52 -2.35 9.88
CA GLY A 123 1.83 -2.55 10.50
C GLY A 123 2.22 -4.03 10.64
N PHE A 124 1.60 -4.92 9.86
CA PHE A 124 1.85 -6.36 9.93
C PHE A 124 2.90 -6.80 8.91
N ASN A 125 3.64 -7.83 9.28
CA ASN A 125 4.43 -8.58 8.31
C ASN A 125 3.47 -9.41 7.43
N PRO A 126 3.46 -9.21 6.10
CA PRO A 126 2.50 -9.86 5.21
C PRO A 126 2.57 -11.38 5.19
N ARG A 127 3.74 -11.96 5.53
CA ARG A 127 3.96 -13.40 5.55
C ARG A 127 3.43 -14.06 6.81
N THR A 128 3.61 -13.43 7.96
CA THR A 128 3.23 -14.01 9.27
C THR A 128 1.86 -13.53 9.75
N GLY A 129 1.36 -12.39 9.24
CA GLY A 129 0.14 -11.76 9.71
C GLY A 129 0.24 -11.17 11.11
N THR A 130 1.46 -10.98 11.63
CA THR A 130 1.73 -10.42 12.96
C THR A 130 2.38 -9.04 12.85
N ALA A 131 2.27 -8.25 13.92
CA ALA A 131 2.90 -6.94 13.99
C ALA A 131 4.41 -7.01 13.68
N SER A 132 4.89 -6.04 12.91
CA SER A 132 6.28 -5.94 12.48
C SER A 132 6.97 -4.79 13.22
N ASP A 133 8.01 -5.09 13.98
CA ASP A 133 8.83 -4.08 14.65
C ASP A 133 9.55 -3.15 13.64
N VAL A 134 9.81 -3.65 12.43
CA VAL A 134 10.44 -2.87 11.36
C VAL A 134 9.52 -1.76 10.85
N VAL A 135 8.21 -2.01 10.78
CA VAL A 135 7.20 -1.00 10.42
C VAL A 135 6.94 -0.06 11.60
N GLY A 136 6.92 -0.60 12.80
CA GLY A 136 6.71 0.16 14.03
C GLY A 136 5.35 0.87 14.06
N ASN A 137 5.37 2.19 14.19
CA ASN A 137 4.16 3.04 14.23
C ASN A 137 3.80 3.64 12.87
N ASN A 138 4.59 3.38 11.81
CA ASN A 138 4.33 3.91 10.47
C ASN A 138 3.24 3.11 9.75
N CYS A 139 2.04 3.07 10.33
CA CYS A 139 0.87 2.42 9.75
C CYS A 139 -0.42 3.14 10.16
N PHE A 140 -1.46 3.01 9.33
CA PHE A 140 -2.74 3.69 9.57
C PHE A 140 -3.38 3.28 10.90
N ASP A 141 -3.30 2.00 11.28
CA ASP A 141 -3.89 1.49 12.53
C ASP A 141 -3.36 2.19 13.78
N LYS A 142 -2.11 2.64 13.75
CA LYS A 142 -1.47 3.31 14.88
C LYS A 142 -1.43 4.82 14.75
N ALA A 143 -1.24 5.33 13.53
CA ALA A 143 -1.12 6.76 13.28
C ALA A 143 -2.48 7.45 13.26
N VAL A 144 -3.50 6.86 12.59
CA VAL A 144 -4.80 7.49 12.42
C VAL A 144 -5.71 7.19 13.60
N THR A 145 -5.98 8.23 14.39
CA THR A 145 -6.79 8.16 15.60
C THR A 145 -8.27 8.50 15.38
N GLN A 146 -8.61 9.14 14.27
CA GLN A 146 -9.97 9.47 13.88
C GLN A 146 -10.69 8.20 13.45
N THR A 147 -11.65 7.72 14.25
CA THR A 147 -12.33 6.46 14.01
C THR A 147 -13.84 6.57 14.15
N VAL A 148 -14.57 5.84 13.31
CA VAL A 148 -16.02 5.67 13.32
C VAL A 148 -16.31 4.18 13.47
N ASP A 149 -17.32 3.83 14.27
CA ASP A 149 -17.76 2.45 14.44
C ASP A 149 -18.54 1.97 13.19
N TYR A 150 -18.18 0.82 12.66
CA TYR A 150 -18.85 0.24 11.51
C TYR A 150 -20.19 -0.39 11.86
N VAL A 151 -21.24 0.05 11.17
CA VAL A 151 -22.56 -0.55 11.23
C VAL A 151 -23.01 -0.88 9.80
N ALA A 152 -23.07 -2.16 9.46
CA ALA A 152 -23.35 -2.62 8.10
C ALA A 152 -24.69 -2.11 7.51
N ALA A 153 -25.70 -1.87 8.37
CA ALA A 153 -26.99 -1.31 7.96
C ALA A 153 -26.98 0.20 7.69
N LYS A 154 -25.88 0.89 8.03
CA LYS A 154 -25.69 2.34 7.92
C LYS A 154 -24.32 2.65 7.33
N VAL A 155 -23.94 1.91 6.31
CA VAL A 155 -22.59 2.00 5.73
C VAL A 155 -22.32 3.36 5.10
N ASP A 156 -23.28 3.97 4.47
CA ASP A 156 -23.23 5.32 3.91
C ASP A 156 -23.10 6.38 5.01
N ASP A 157 -23.92 6.32 6.06
CA ASP A 157 -23.81 7.21 7.22
C ASP A 157 -22.41 7.11 7.90
N ASN A 158 -21.84 5.89 7.96
CA ASN A 158 -20.51 5.69 8.56
C ASN A 158 -19.40 6.32 7.70
N ILE A 159 -19.50 6.23 6.37
CA ILE A 159 -18.55 6.86 5.46
C ILE A 159 -18.65 8.38 5.56
N GLU A 160 -19.87 8.95 5.53
CA GLU A 160 -20.09 10.38 5.69
C GLU A 160 -19.59 10.90 7.06
N ALA A 161 -19.78 10.14 8.13
CA ALA A 161 -19.24 10.48 9.45
C ALA A 161 -17.70 10.47 9.47
N ALA A 162 -17.05 9.55 8.75
CA ALA A 162 -15.60 9.52 8.63
C ALA A 162 -15.08 10.70 7.79
N ILE A 163 -15.76 11.05 6.70
CA ILE A 163 -15.47 12.24 5.90
C ILE A 163 -15.57 13.50 6.75
N ALA A 164 -16.65 13.65 7.52
CA ALA A 164 -16.85 14.80 8.39
C ALA A 164 -15.75 14.95 9.48
N LEU A 165 -15.13 13.84 9.94
CA LEU A 165 -13.99 13.91 10.86
C LEU A 165 -12.75 14.52 10.18
N VAL A 166 -12.48 14.16 8.92
CA VAL A 166 -11.36 14.71 8.16
C VAL A 166 -11.58 16.18 7.84
N GLU A 167 -12.76 16.53 7.33
CA GLU A 167 -13.13 17.92 7.02
C GLU A 167 -13.16 18.81 8.27
N GLY A 168 -13.59 18.25 9.42
CA GLY A 168 -13.55 18.92 10.71
C GLY A 168 -12.12 19.21 11.23
N SER A 169 -11.12 18.59 10.62
CA SER A 169 -9.70 18.84 10.86
C SER A 169 -9.03 19.66 9.75
N ASP A 170 -9.83 20.35 8.92
CA ASP A 170 -9.40 21.09 7.72
C ASP A 170 -8.65 20.22 6.69
N GLY A 171 -8.95 18.91 6.66
CA GLY A 171 -8.38 17.96 5.70
C GLY A 171 -9.21 17.84 4.43
N ASP A 172 -8.55 17.55 3.32
CA ASP A 172 -9.19 17.25 2.04
C ASP A 172 -9.45 15.75 1.89
N ILE A 173 -10.40 15.38 1.02
CA ILE A 173 -10.69 13.99 0.67
C ILE A 173 -10.33 13.75 -0.81
N SER A 174 -9.36 12.87 -1.06
CA SER A 174 -8.96 12.50 -2.41
C SER A 174 -9.32 11.05 -2.79
N GLY A 175 -9.67 10.21 -1.81
CA GLY A 175 -10.01 8.82 -2.08
C GLY A 175 -10.46 8.02 -0.87
N MET A 176 -10.88 6.81 -1.14
CA MET A 176 -11.35 5.84 -0.14
C MET A 176 -10.86 4.43 -0.47
N ALA A 177 -10.23 3.77 0.49
CA ALA A 177 -9.95 2.34 0.45
C ALA A 177 -11.00 1.60 1.30
N ALA A 178 -11.67 0.62 0.72
CA ALA A 178 -12.76 -0.08 1.39
C ALA A 178 -12.71 -1.60 1.17
N THR A 179 -13.38 -2.33 2.04
CA THR A 179 -13.47 -3.79 1.90
C THR A 179 -14.52 -4.20 0.86
N PRO A 180 -14.42 -5.41 0.28
CA PRO A 180 -15.50 -5.97 -0.55
C PRO A 180 -16.82 -6.14 0.22
N ALA A 181 -16.79 -6.25 1.54
CA ALA A 181 -17.99 -6.30 2.38
C ALA A 181 -18.74 -4.96 2.36
N VAL A 182 -18.00 -3.85 2.46
CA VAL A 182 -18.55 -2.49 2.31
C VAL A 182 -19.17 -2.29 0.94
N ARG A 183 -18.48 -2.73 -0.14
CA ARG A 183 -19.06 -2.70 -1.48
C ARG A 183 -20.40 -3.44 -1.58
N GLN A 184 -20.49 -4.64 -0.96
CA GLN A 184 -21.72 -5.42 -0.92
C GLN A 184 -22.81 -4.70 -0.12
N ALA A 185 -22.47 -4.09 1.01
CA ALA A 185 -23.41 -3.33 1.84
C ALA A 185 -23.94 -2.10 1.08
N LEU A 186 -23.07 -1.32 0.43
CA LEU A 186 -23.50 -0.20 -0.43
C LEU A 186 -24.40 -0.66 -1.59
N ALA A 187 -24.03 -1.74 -2.26
CA ALA A 187 -24.84 -2.30 -3.36
C ALA A 187 -26.21 -2.83 -2.90
N ALA A 188 -26.39 -3.14 -1.63
CA ALA A 188 -27.63 -3.61 -1.04
C ALA A 188 -28.58 -2.46 -0.64
N LEU A 189 -28.09 -1.24 -0.50
CA LEU A 189 -28.90 -0.08 -0.15
C LEU A 189 -29.93 0.24 -1.23
N LYS A 190 -31.16 0.49 -0.78
CA LYS A 190 -32.28 0.77 -1.67
C LYS A 190 -33.05 2.00 -1.20
N THR A 191 -33.61 2.70 -2.13
CA THR A 191 -34.61 3.74 -1.89
C THR A 191 -35.89 3.15 -1.30
N THR A 192 -36.78 3.99 -0.80
CA THR A 192 -38.14 3.58 -0.38
C THR A 192 -38.95 2.98 -1.50
N ALA A 193 -38.65 3.29 -2.78
CA ALA A 193 -39.25 2.71 -3.97
C ALA A 193 -38.67 1.33 -4.37
N GLY A 194 -37.64 0.86 -3.65
CA GLY A 194 -36.99 -0.43 -3.87
C GLY A 194 -35.87 -0.41 -4.93
N GLU A 195 -35.51 0.76 -5.46
CA GLU A 195 -34.40 0.93 -6.41
C GLU A 195 -33.06 0.96 -5.66
N ARG A 196 -31.99 0.46 -6.29
CA ARG A 196 -30.65 0.50 -5.71
C ARG A 196 -30.12 1.92 -5.72
N LEU A 197 -29.54 2.35 -4.59
CA LEU A 197 -28.85 3.64 -4.49
C LEU A 197 -27.53 3.64 -5.28
N TYR A 198 -26.82 2.52 -5.27
CA TYR A 198 -25.53 2.35 -5.94
C TYR A 198 -25.58 1.17 -6.93
N PRO A 199 -26.26 1.32 -8.09
CA PRO A 199 -26.43 0.22 -9.03
C PRO A 199 -25.12 -0.26 -9.64
N ASP A 200 -24.13 0.62 -9.81
CA ASP A 200 -22.83 0.32 -10.42
C ASP A 200 -21.96 -0.61 -9.56
N LEU A 201 -22.25 -0.71 -8.27
CA LEU A 201 -21.56 -1.63 -7.34
C LEU A 201 -22.18 -3.02 -7.32
N ALA A 202 -23.31 -3.22 -8.00
CA ALA A 202 -24.00 -4.50 -8.02
C ALA A 202 -23.20 -5.55 -8.80
N TRP A 203 -23.44 -6.85 -8.47
CA TRP A 203 -22.85 -7.99 -9.17
C TRP A 203 -21.32 -8.01 -9.21
N GLY A 204 -20.66 -7.37 -8.24
CA GLY A 204 -19.21 -7.30 -8.20
C GLY A 204 -18.60 -6.14 -8.98
N GLY A 205 -19.42 -5.19 -9.43
CA GLY A 205 -18.95 -3.99 -10.12
C GLY A 205 -17.91 -3.23 -9.28
N ASN A 206 -16.86 -2.75 -9.93
CA ASN A 206 -15.85 -1.85 -9.37
C ASN A 206 -15.64 -0.71 -10.37
N PRO A 207 -16.43 0.35 -10.28
CA PRO A 207 -16.36 1.48 -11.21
C PRO A 207 -15.13 2.37 -10.99
N GLY A 208 -14.35 2.13 -9.92
CA GLY A 208 -13.23 2.97 -9.53
C GLY A 208 -13.60 4.28 -8.84
N THR A 209 -14.88 4.65 -8.85
CA THR A 209 -15.42 5.83 -8.15
C THR A 209 -16.80 5.53 -7.59
N VAL A 210 -17.13 6.13 -6.45
CA VAL A 210 -18.49 6.15 -5.87
C VAL A 210 -18.87 7.59 -5.60
N ASN A 211 -19.96 8.06 -6.15
CA ASN A 211 -20.40 9.47 -6.07
C ASN A 211 -19.31 10.48 -6.46
N GLY A 212 -18.40 10.12 -7.38
CA GLY A 212 -17.30 10.94 -7.83
C GLY A 212 -16.02 10.83 -6.98
N LEU A 213 -16.07 10.19 -5.80
CA LEU A 213 -14.90 9.92 -4.99
C LEU A 213 -14.17 8.66 -5.53
N PRO A 214 -12.85 8.74 -5.81
CA PRO A 214 -12.05 7.57 -6.14
C PRO A 214 -12.11 6.52 -5.03
N VAL A 215 -12.38 5.27 -5.40
CA VAL A 215 -12.49 4.17 -4.44
C VAL A 215 -11.80 2.91 -4.98
N ASP A 216 -11.11 2.22 -4.09
CA ASP A 216 -10.63 0.85 -4.36
C ASP A 216 -11.17 -0.11 -3.31
N PHE A 217 -11.71 -1.25 -3.80
CA PHE A 217 -12.26 -2.31 -2.93
C PHE A 217 -11.27 -3.46 -2.83
N ASN A 218 -10.57 -3.53 -1.70
CA ASN A 218 -9.53 -4.53 -1.48
C ASN A 218 -9.70 -5.22 -0.12
N ARG A 219 -9.40 -6.52 -0.08
CA ARG A 219 -9.40 -7.30 1.16
C ARG A 219 -8.24 -6.94 2.10
N THR A 220 -7.23 -6.25 1.61
CA THR A 220 -6.08 -5.81 2.41
C THR A 220 -6.46 -4.80 3.49
N VAL A 221 -7.56 -4.06 3.30
CA VAL A 221 -8.09 -3.09 4.27
C VAL A 221 -8.60 -3.77 5.56
N ALA A 222 -9.03 -5.03 5.50
CA ALA A 222 -9.59 -5.77 6.64
C ALA A 222 -8.66 -6.86 7.18
N VAL A 223 -7.37 -6.80 6.94
CA VAL A 223 -6.44 -7.77 7.52
C VAL A 223 -6.39 -7.56 9.03
N GLY A 224 -6.76 -8.59 9.81
CA GLY A 224 -6.92 -8.48 11.27
C GLY A 224 -8.30 -8.01 11.71
N ASP A 225 -9.29 -7.95 10.81
CA ASP A 225 -10.71 -7.58 11.03
C ASP A 225 -10.92 -6.17 11.64
N ALA A 226 -9.91 -5.32 11.64
CA ALA A 226 -10.00 -4.02 12.29
C ALA A 226 -10.79 -3.01 11.43
N ASP A 227 -10.38 -2.80 10.17
CA ASP A 227 -10.91 -1.72 9.36
C ASP A 227 -11.86 -2.22 8.26
N GLN A 228 -12.88 -1.42 7.97
CA GLN A 228 -13.80 -1.64 6.85
C GLN A 228 -13.62 -0.58 5.77
N VAL A 229 -13.30 0.66 6.18
CA VAL A 229 -13.05 1.79 5.28
C VAL A 229 -11.92 2.65 5.85
N ILE A 230 -11.08 3.15 4.98
CA ILE A 230 -10.13 4.24 5.27
C ILE A 230 -10.39 5.32 4.23
N VAL A 231 -10.67 6.53 4.67
CA VAL A 231 -10.97 7.69 3.81
C VAL A 231 -10.02 8.83 4.15
N GLY A 232 -9.64 9.63 3.17
CA GLY A 232 -8.79 10.80 3.39
C GLY A 232 -8.01 11.26 2.16
N ASP A 233 -6.99 12.08 2.38
CA ASP A 233 -6.14 12.62 1.31
C ASP A 233 -4.94 11.72 0.98
N PHE A 234 -5.23 10.63 0.28
CA PHE A 234 -4.19 9.74 -0.20
C PHE A 234 -3.25 10.37 -1.24
N ALA A 235 -3.75 11.36 -2.00
CA ALA A 235 -2.98 11.95 -3.08
C ALA A 235 -1.83 12.83 -2.57
N ASN A 236 -2.04 13.59 -1.48
CA ASN A 236 -1.08 14.57 -0.98
C ASN A 236 -0.45 14.14 0.35
N MET A 237 -1.23 13.50 1.25
CA MET A 237 -0.81 13.22 2.64
C MET A 237 -0.33 11.79 2.86
N PHE A 238 -0.33 10.95 1.82
CA PHE A 238 0.33 9.65 1.81
C PHE A 238 1.35 9.58 0.67
N LYS A 239 2.59 9.20 0.99
CA LYS A 239 3.65 9.01 -0.01
C LYS A 239 4.23 7.63 0.10
N TRP A 240 4.53 7.04 -1.04
CA TRP A 240 5.21 5.75 -1.13
C TRP A 240 6.10 5.69 -2.37
N GLY A 241 7.10 4.82 -2.35
CA GLY A 241 7.92 4.62 -3.53
C GLY A 241 9.02 3.59 -3.35
N TYR A 242 9.65 3.25 -4.45
CA TYR A 242 10.79 2.35 -4.48
C TYR A 242 12.08 3.12 -4.21
N ALA A 243 12.92 2.54 -3.32
CA ALA A 243 14.26 3.05 -3.06
C ALA A 243 15.31 2.29 -3.88
N LYS A 244 15.12 0.99 -4.04
CA LYS A 244 16.00 0.13 -4.83
C LYS A 244 15.25 -1.14 -5.22
N GLU A 245 15.41 -1.52 -6.47
CA GLU A 245 15.01 -2.81 -7.00
C GLU A 245 16.25 -3.68 -7.15
N ILE A 246 16.14 -4.93 -6.71
CA ILE A 246 17.20 -5.90 -6.85
C ILE A 246 16.75 -6.89 -7.92
N PRO A 247 17.56 -7.11 -8.97
CA PRO A 247 17.22 -8.07 -10.01
C PRO A 247 16.91 -9.44 -9.42
N LEU A 248 15.98 -10.15 -10.04
CA LEU A 248 15.69 -11.54 -9.71
C LEU A 248 16.97 -12.37 -9.79
N GLU A 249 17.29 -13.06 -8.71
CA GLU A 249 18.51 -13.86 -8.59
C GLU A 249 18.18 -15.36 -8.67
N VAL A 250 18.96 -16.10 -9.43
CA VAL A 250 18.93 -17.56 -9.47
C VAL A 250 20.13 -18.09 -8.70
N ILE A 251 19.91 -18.76 -7.59
CA ILE A 251 20.94 -19.32 -6.70
C ILE A 251 21.00 -20.83 -6.92
N PRO A 252 22.08 -21.37 -7.49
CA PRO A 252 22.13 -22.80 -7.86
C PRO A 252 22.70 -23.72 -6.77
N TYR A 253 23.15 -23.21 -5.61
CA TYR A 253 23.78 -24.00 -4.55
C TYR A 253 23.65 -23.31 -3.19
N GLY A 254 23.90 -24.07 -2.11
CA GLY A 254 23.79 -23.61 -0.73
C GLY A 254 22.40 -23.82 -0.13
N ASP A 255 22.16 -23.20 1.01
CA ASP A 255 20.86 -23.20 1.71
C ASP A 255 20.40 -21.75 1.97
N PRO A 256 19.92 -21.06 0.92
CA PRO A 256 19.61 -19.63 1.00
C PRO A 256 18.37 -19.30 1.84
N ASP A 257 17.54 -20.28 2.15
CA ASP A 257 16.31 -20.13 2.94
C ASP A 257 16.39 -20.81 4.33
N ASN A 258 17.59 -21.23 4.73
CA ASN A 258 17.90 -21.82 6.04
C ASN A 258 16.99 -22.99 6.44
N THR A 259 16.68 -23.85 5.49
CA THR A 259 15.87 -25.06 5.75
C THR A 259 16.69 -26.25 6.27
N GLY A 260 18.00 -26.13 6.27
CA GLY A 260 18.93 -27.22 6.60
C GLY A 260 19.19 -28.17 5.42
N VAL A 261 18.68 -27.87 4.22
CA VAL A 261 18.79 -28.71 3.03
C VAL A 261 19.54 -27.95 1.93
N ASP A 262 20.68 -28.48 1.50
CA ASP A 262 21.46 -27.93 0.40
C ASP A 262 20.73 -28.12 -0.94
N LEU A 263 20.71 -27.04 -1.75
CA LEU A 263 20.05 -27.02 -3.06
C LEU A 263 20.62 -28.07 -4.01
N LYS A 264 21.95 -28.14 -4.11
CA LYS A 264 22.63 -29.02 -5.04
C LYS A 264 22.41 -30.49 -4.69
N GLY A 265 22.43 -30.79 -3.39
CA GLY A 265 22.15 -32.16 -2.89
C GLY A 265 20.69 -32.58 -3.10
N SER A 266 19.80 -31.64 -3.40
CA SER A 266 18.36 -31.90 -3.57
C SER A 266 17.87 -31.66 -5.01
N ASN A 267 18.78 -31.47 -5.99
CA ASN A 267 18.45 -31.15 -7.37
C ASN A 267 17.52 -29.91 -7.48
N GLN A 268 17.86 -28.85 -6.77
CA GLN A 268 17.07 -27.62 -6.72
C GLN A 268 17.93 -26.39 -7.01
N VAL A 269 17.27 -25.34 -7.47
CA VAL A 269 17.76 -23.96 -7.52
C VAL A 269 16.78 -23.07 -6.77
N TYR A 270 17.26 -21.92 -6.30
CA TYR A 270 16.44 -20.99 -5.56
C TYR A 270 16.29 -19.68 -6.37
N LEU A 271 15.04 -19.28 -6.58
CA LEU A 271 14.70 -17.99 -7.18
C LEU A 271 14.43 -17.01 -6.06
N ARG A 272 15.12 -15.87 -6.06
CA ARG A 272 14.96 -14.81 -5.05
C ARG A 272 14.73 -13.47 -5.71
N ALA A 273 13.65 -12.80 -5.28
CA ALA A 273 13.36 -11.43 -5.65
C ALA A 273 13.29 -10.55 -4.41
N GLU A 274 13.88 -9.36 -4.48
CA GLU A 274 13.95 -8.41 -3.39
C GLU A 274 13.64 -7.00 -3.89
N VAL A 275 12.96 -6.22 -3.05
CA VAL A 275 12.68 -4.81 -3.32
C VAL A 275 12.73 -4.00 -2.04
N TYR A 276 13.28 -2.80 -2.11
CA TYR A 276 13.23 -1.81 -1.04
C TYR A 276 12.17 -0.78 -1.37
N LEU A 277 11.17 -0.70 -0.52
CA LEU A 277 10.01 0.16 -0.67
C LEU A 277 9.77 0.92 0.63
N GLY A 278 9.52 2.22 0.53
CA GLY A 278 9.23 3.07 1.68
C GLY A 278 7.90 3.79 1.52
N TRP A 279 7.27 4.11 2.64
CA TRP A 279 6.07 4.93 2.69
C TRP A 279 6.06 5.81 3.94
N GLY A 280 5.17 6.80 3.93
CA GLY A 280 4.93 7.67 5.07
C GLY A 280 3.56 8.32 5.01
N ILE A 281 2.94 8.45 6.18
CA ILE A 281 1.73 9.23 6.40
C ILE A 281 2.21 10.61 6.84
N LEU A 282 1.94 11.65 6.02
CA LEU A 282 2.45 12.99 6.27
C LEU A 282 1.62 13.74 7.30
N ASP A 283 0.30 13.52 7.28
CA ASP A 283 -0.60 14.05 8.28
C ASP A 283 -1.66 13.01 8.65
N GLU A 284 -1.68 12.61 9.91
CA GLU A 284 -2.60 11.62 10.44
C GLU A 284 -4.05 12.12 10.53
N LYS A 285 -4.24 13.45 10.64
CA LYS A 285 -5.57 14.09 10.74
C LYS A 285 -6.27 14.19 9.39
N SER A 286 -5.53 14.06 8.30
CA SER A 286 -6.08 13.99 6.94
C SER A 286 -6.69 12.64 6.58
N PHE A 287 -6.82 11.73 7.57
CA PHE A 287 -7.42 10.40 7.38
C PHE A 287 -8.37 10.05 8.51
N ALA A 288 -9.40 9.26 8.17
CA ALA A 288 -10.30 8.65 9.14
C ALA A 288 -10.56 7.17 8.78
N ARG A 289 -10.83 6.37 9.80
CA ARG A 289 -11.03 4.93 9.68
C ARG A 289 -12.42 4.54 10.18
N VAL A 290 -13.12 3.73 9.39
CA VAL A 290 -14.35 3.05 9.84
C VAL A 290 -13.97 1.63 10.22
N LYS A 291 -14.07 1.28 11.49
CA LYS A 291 -13.59 0.01 12.04
C LYS A 291 -14.70 -0.80 12.71
N ASN A 292 -14.55 -2.11 12.70
CA ASN A 292 -15.40 -2.98 13.50
C ASN A 292 -15.22 -2.66 14.99
N ASN A 293 -16.31 -2.57 15.73
CA ASN A 293 -16.26 -2.64 17.18
C ASN A 293 -15.83 -4.06 17.58
N ALA A 294 -14.72 -4.17 18.32
CA ALA A 294 -14.25 -5.41 18.90
C ALA A 294 -15.15 -5.86 20.06
#